data_3baca59eff67ee3b8d89686f8d862e7d
#
_entry.id   3baca59eff67ee3b8d89686f8d862e7d
#
_cell.length_a   1.000
_cell.length_b   1.000
_cell.length_c   1.000
_cell.angle_alpha   90.00
_cell.angle_beta   90.00
_cell.angle_gamma   90.00
#
_symmetry.space_group_name_H-M   'P 1'
#
loop_
_entity.id
_entity.type
_entity.pdbx_description
1 polymer ?
#
loop_
_entity_poly.entity_id
_entity_poly.type
_entity_poly.pdbx_seq_one_letter_code
_entity_poly.pdbx_strand_id
1 'polypeptide(L)'
;QDVLGEKTAAHFPPEIPGRAAAKTGPGRITQFQSAYPGARTSAQTSAAQVAVEEMTFGLPRPWQVPRREVDTGNVRQDIDRVVDTMARAAELAGIQEPRKPWLPELAACYDLNHLTQKRDTDIVLGIVDDPDNQDQHPEYFHPDDKGNIVFYGASGSGKSTALRSLAIAAAITPESGPVDVYAIDAGGGSLGMLEALPHVGAVIDSDDVERVQRLLTRLARIVDERSERYSAARAGTLTEYRQISDGAQEPRILLLVDGIGAWREACERSSDGQDLLDVFTRLLVDGRAVGVHVAASAERPQSVPSSMTSSFLHKVVLRQSDEEGYLYFGLPKDVLSPTSPPGRCMQVGSGQELQLAVFGGDGNVLAQARKIEEFAHYLEANGRRRPEPVGFLPAELSPRDLARTVDGLPVIGMGAESLGPVGFEPTGTLLVAGPPQSGTTNALRWIATSIKEWDGGVVLVRIAPRRSPLDGVQDLWESTASTEEGIREILDLLDPSLVVPAEPGRPTIALFIEGCQDIIQTPLETPVTDAVSKIKRNGHLVVAEGDISAWNSMWSLPAEMRAARTGLLLQPDSSDGSMILRTDTPRVRQGEMPIGRGFWIHASKATKVQVPFMDT
;
A
#
# COMPACT_ATOMS: atom_id res chain seq x y z
N GLN A 1 46.43 15.11 44.66
CA GLN A 1 47.58 14.39 45.26
C GLN A 1 48.18 13.43 44.24
N ASP A 2 47.36 12.79 43.43
CA ASP A 2 47.77 11.71 42.52
C ASP A 2 48.76 12.15 41.43
N VAL A 3 48.65 13.41 40.97
CA VAL A 3 49.54 13.94 39.92
C VAL A 3 50.85 14.53 40.48
N LEU A 4 50.75 15.29 41.54
CA LEU A 4 51.91 15.98 42.13
C LEU A 4 52.66 15.15 43.16
N GLY A 5 52.02 14.17 43.78
CA GLY A 5 52.50 13.41 44.93
C GLY A 5 52.38 14.14 46.27
N GLU A 6 51.87 15.37 46.30
CA GLU A 6 51.68 16.17 47.50
C GLU A 6 50.42 17.06 47.40
N LYS A 7 50.01 17.68 48.53
CA LYS A 7 48.73 18.41 48.62
C LYS A 7 48.83 19.90 48.22
N THR A 8 49.87 20.32 47.56
CA THR A 8 50.12 21.74 47.22
C THR A 8 48.94 22.39 46.51
N ALA A 9 48.36 21.72 45.53
CA ALA A 9 47.22 22.22 44.75
C ALA A 9 45.92 22.35 45.57
N ALA A 10 45.77 21.58 46.65
CA ALA A 10 44.60 21.62 47.54
C ALA A 10 44.57 22.90 48.40
N HIS A 11 45.68 23.63 48.51
CA HIS A 11 45.80 24.85 49.27
C HIS A 11 45.70 26.12 48.42
N PHE A 12 45.42 26.00 47.13
CA PHE A 12 45.22 27.18 46.30
C PHE A 12 43.89 27.88 46.63
N PRO A 13 43.91 29.18 46.79
CA PRO A 13 42.70 29.96 47.05
C PRO A 13 41.71 29.80 45.88
N PRO A 14 40.43 29.45 46.12
CA PRO A 14 39.45 29.33 45.07
C PRO A 14 39.12 30.68 44.37
N GLU A 15 39.45 31.78 45.01
CA GLU A 15 39.26 33.15 44.49
C GLU A 15 40.31 33.52 43.43
N ILE A 16 41.34 32.70 43.20
CA ILE A 16 42.39 32.93 42.23
C ILE A 16 42.33 31.84 41.14
N PRO A 17 41.40 31.94 40.21
CA PRO A 17 41.32 30.94 39.13
C PRO A 17 42.58 30.98 38.26
N GLY A 18 43.00 29.77 37.78
CA GLY A 18 44.24 29.65 37.02
C GLY A 18 45.51 29.44 37.84
N ARG A 19 45.45 29.45 39.17
CA ARG A 19 46.60 29.07 39.99
C ARG A 19 46.87 27.59 39.81
N ALA A 20 48.07 27.24 39.41
CA ALA A 20 48.46 25.88 39.09
C ALA A 20 49.84 25.51 39.66
N ALA A 21 50.11 24.24 39.74
CA ALA A 21 51.42 23.71 40.10
C ALA A 21 51.85 22.61 39.11
N ALA A 22 53.09 22.71 38.64
CA ALA A 22 53.70 21.71 37.76
C ALA A 22 54.82 21.00 38.47
N LYS A 23 54.87 19.66 38.35
CA LYS A 23 55.99 18.85 38.84
C LYS A 23 56.96 18.67 37.69
N THR A 24 58.10 19.30 37.76
CA THR A 24 59.14 19.29 36.70
C THR A 24 60.27 18.33 36.98
N GLY A 25 60.18 17.51 38.06
CA GLY A 25 61.15 16.49 38.46
C GLY A 25 60.95 16.05 39.91
N PRO A 26 61.77 15.10 40.42
CA PRO A 26 61.68 14.65 41.78
C PRO A 26 61.90 15.81 42.76
N GLY A 27 60.93 16.10 43.64
CA GLY A 27 60.96 17.15 44.64
C GLY A 27 60.91 18.58 44.09
N ARG A 28 60.71 18.80 42.76
CA ARG A 28 60.64 20.12 42.14
C ARG A 28 59.20 20.42 41.73
N ILE A 29 58.50 21.20 42.57
CA ILE A 29 57.17 21.72 42.25
C ILE A 29 57.27 23.21 42.02
N THR A 30 56.82 23.66 40.82
CA THR A 30 56.79 25.08 40.48
C THR A 30 55.31 25.51 40.49
N GLN A 31 54.99 26.49 41.27
CA GLN A 31 53.67 27.14 41.24
C GLN A 31 53.70 28.26 40.19
N PHE A 32 52.64 28.38 39.44
CA PHE A 32 52.48 29.40 38.45
C PHE A 32 51.02 29.87 38.33
N GLN A 33 50.85 31.00 37.73
CA GLN A 33 49.56 31.58 37.42
C GLN A 33 49.35 31.52 35.92
N SER A 34 48.34 30.80 35.45
CA SER A 34 47.93 30.87 34.07
C SER A 34 47.10 32.13 33.80
N ALA A 35 47.09 32.58 32.57
CA ALA A 35 46.15 33.60 32.13
C ALA A 35 44.72 33.12 32.32
N TYR A 36 43.84 33.98 32.75
CA TYR A 36 42.43 33.70 32.96
C TYR A 36 41.57 34.57 32.04
N PRO A 37 41.10 34.06 30.93
CA PRO A 37 40.35 34.87 29.96
C PRO A 37 38.90 35.16 30.37
N GLY A 38 38.39 34.50 31.44
CA GLY A 38 37.08 34.82 32.02
C GLY A 38 37.03 36.11 32.82
N ALA A 39 38.16 36.88 32.92
CA ALA A 39 38.17 38.21 33.51
C ALA A 39 37.28 39.20 32.75
N ARG A 40 36.86 40.24 33.44
CA ARG A 40 36.08 41.34 32.88
C ARG A 40 36.92 42.63 32.95
N THR A 41 37.55 42.97 31.85
CA THR A 41 38.31 44.21 31.77
C THR A 41 37.37 45.37 31.42
N SER A 42 37.13 46.30 32.36
CA SER A 42 36.40 47.51 32.06
C SER A 42 37.31 48.51 31.36
N ALA A 43 36.83 49.22 30.35
CA ALA A 43 37.55 50.29 29.65
C ALA A 43 37.76 51.52 30.53
N GLN A 44 37.11 51.61 31.64
CA GLN A 44 37.33 52.67 32.63
C GLN A 44 38.47 52.28 33.57
N THR A 45 39.59 52.89 33.42
CA THR A 45 40.63 52.91 34.45
C THR A 45 40.04 53.58 35.69
N SER A 46 39.64 52.73 36.64
CA SER A 46 39.27 53.27 37.99
C SER A 46 40.49 53.96 38.54
N ALA A 47 40.47 55.29 38.54
CA ALA A 47 41.47 56.08 39.28
C ALA A 47 41.48 55.53 40.72
N ALA A 48 42.66 55.18 41.20
CA ALA A 48 42.81 54.76 42.57
C ALA A 48 42.36 55.92 43.49
N GLN A 49 41.17 55.77 44.09
CA GLN A 49 40.73 56.68 45.13
C GLN A 49 41.56 56.40 46.39
N VAL A 50 42.44 57.30 46.69
CA VAL A 50 43.16 57.28 47.98
C VAL A 50 42.24 57.95 48.99
N ALA A 51 41.66 57.13 49.88
CA ALA A 51 40.93 57.67 51.02
C ALA A 51 41.92 57.91 52.19
N VAL A 52 41.98 59.15 52.65
CA VAL A 52 42.78 59.50 53.81
C VAL A 52 41.82 59.65 54.98
N GLU A 53 41.97 58.75 55.99
CA GLU A 53 41.22 58.85 57.24
C GLU A 53 42.11 59.40 58.35
N GLU A 54 41.63 60.43 59.05
CA GLU A 54 42.31 60.99 60.24
C GLU A 54 42.07 60.09 61.45
N MET A 55 43.12 59.49 61.98
CA MET A 55 43.06 58.68 63.20
C MET A 55 43.15 59.58 64.43
N THR A 56 42.07 59.78 65.13
CA THR A 56 42.03 60.42 66.43
C THR A 56 42.30 59.45 67.58
N PHE A 57 43.22 59.87 68.47
CA PHE A 57 43.52 59.08 69.68
C PHE A 57 42.30 59.02 70.61
N GLY A 58 41.78 57.81 70.89
CA GLY A 58 40.79 57.67 71.95
C GLY A 58 39.69 56.63 71.77
N LEU A 59 39.37 56.10 70.55
CA LEU A 59 38.45 54.98 70.33
C LEU A 59 38.95 54.16 69.17
N PRO A 60 39.23 52.86 69.36
CA PRO A 60 39.66 51.96 68.26
C PRO A 60 38.48 51.73 67.31
N ARG A 61 38.46 52.39 66.17
CA ARG A 61 37.63 51.96 65.05
C ARG A 61 38.35 50.75 64.36
N PRO A 62 37.75 49.63 64.20
CA PRO A 62 38.34 48.54 63.42
C PRO A 62 38.54 49.05 62.01
N TRP A 63 39.77 48.97 61.48
CA TRP A 63 40.06 49.26 60.09
C TRP A 63 39.26 48.35 59.20
N GLN A 64 38.45 48.90 58.32
CA GLN A 64 37.70 48.16 57.33
C GLN A 64 38.41 48.31 55.97
N VAL A 65 38.78 47.11 55.41
CA VAL A 65 39.30 47.09 54.06
C VAL A 65 38.28 47.70 53.11
N PRO A 66 38.65 48.76 52.34
CA PRO A 66 37.72 49.37 51.39
C PRO A 66 37.19 48.23 50.44
N ARG A 67 35.91 47.95 50.53
CA ARG A 67 35.28 47.02 49.58
C ARG A 67 35.20 47.76 48.24
N ARG A 68 35.95 47.24 47.28
CA ARG A 68 35.83 47.65 45.89
C ARG A 68 34.41 47.30 45.43
N GLU A 69 33.56 48.24 45.18
CA GLU A 69 32.30 47.99 44.46
C GLU A 69 32.68 47.57 43.07
N VAL A 70 32.60 46.27 42.80
CA VAL A 70 32.70 45.74 41.46
C VAL A 70 31.36 46.04 40.79
N ASP A 71 31.35 46.98 39.90
CA ASP A 71 30.22 47.25 39.04
C ASP A 71 29.88 45.95 38.31
N THR A 72 28.81 45.26 38.76
CA THR A 72 28.30 44.03 38.19
C THR A 72 27.42 44.28 36.97
N GLY A 73 27.40 45.50 36.43
CA GLY A 73 26.77 45.83 35.17
C GLY A 73 27.33 44.94 34.06
N ASN A 74 26.48 44.46 33.22
CA ASN A 74 26.57 43.56 32.08
C ASN A 74 27.86 43.69 31.21
N VAL A 75 29.04 43.52 31.85
CA VAL A 75 30.34 43.62 31.19
C VAL A 75 30.68 42.22 30.62
N ARG A 76 30.75 42.12 29.31
CA ARG A 76 31.18 40.88 28.60
C ARG A 76 32.56 40.43 29.11
N GLN A 77 32.77 39.14 29.13
CA GLN A 77 34.07 38.54 29.47
C GLN A 77 35.12 38.91 28.41
N ASP A 78 36.37 38.94 28.80
CA ASP A 78 37.48 39.23 27.87
C ASP A 78 37.58 38.18 26.77
N ILE A 79 37.24 36.93 27.06
CA ILE A 79 37.19 35.85 26.06
C ILE A 79 36.15 36.15 24.94
N ASP A 80 34.96 36.66 25.29
CA ASP A 80 33.94 37.01 24.31
C ASP A 80 34.44 38.12 23.36
N ARG A 81 35.13 39.09 23.91
CA ARG A 81 35.73 40.23 23.14
C ARG A 81 36.84 39.73 22.22
N VAL A 82 37.67 38.79 22.67
CA VAL A 82 38.73 38.20 21.84
C VAL A 82 38.11 37.38 20.69
N VAL A 83 37.09 36.58 20.99
CA VAL A 83 36.39 35.76 19.99
C VAL A 83 35.72 36.66 18.92
N ASP A 84 35.00 37.72 19.36
CA ASP A 84 34.38 38.67 18.43
C ASP A 84 35.43 39.37 17.54
N THR A 85 36.58 39.73 18.13
CA THR A 85 37.66 40.38 17.39
C THR A 85 38.30 39.43 16.37
N MET A 86 38.50 38.17 16.74
CA MET A 86 39.03 37.16 15.83
C MET A 86 38.05 36.83 14.70
N ALA A 87 36.76 36.72 15.00
CA ALA A 87 35.72 36.49 14.00
C ALA A 87 35.68 37.65 12.96
N ARG A 88 35.71 38.89 13.42
CA ARG A 88 35.80 40.06 12.50
C ARG A 88 37.07 40.07 11.67
N ALA A 89 38.20 39.73 12.28
CA ALA A 89 39.47 39.67 11.55
C ALA A 89 39.46 38.60 10.48
N ALA A 90 38.89 37.42 10.76
CA ALA A 90 38.73 36.34 9.81
C ALA A 90 37.81 36.75 8.64
N GLU A 91 36.70 37.42 8.93
CA GLU A 91 35.77 37.94 7.92
C GLU A 91 36.44 38.95 6.99
N LEU A 92 37.16 39.94 7.58
CA LEU A 92 37.90 40.95 6.82
C LEU A 92 39.03 40.35 5.98
N ALA A 93 39.66 39.30 6.44
CA ALA A 93 40.71 38.57 5.73
C ALA A 93 40.21 37.58 4.69
N GLY A 94 38.87 37.38 4.59
CA GLY A 94 38.28 36.37 3.70
C GLY A 94 38.65 34.93 4.05
N ILE A 95 38.97 34.65 5.31
CA ILE A 95 39.30 33.31 5.79
C ILE A 95 38.00 32.52 5.86
N GLN A 96 37.94 31.40 5.15
CA GLN A 96 36.79 30.48 5.24
C GLN A 96 36.67 29.92 6.67
N GLU A 97 35.41 29.76 7.13
CA GLU A 97 35.18 29.12 8.42
C GLU A 97 35.81 27.71 8.45
N PRO A 98 36.56 27.39 9.48
CA PRO A 98 37.11 26.04 9.61
C PRO A 98 35.96 25.02 9.76
N ARG A 99 36.15 23.85 9.18
CA ARG A 99 35.21 22.72 9.37
C ARG A 99 35.09 22.44 10.87
N LYS A 100 33.84 22.41 11.36
CA LYS A 100 33.58 22.13 12.78
C LYS A 100 34.00 20.70 13.07
N PRO A 101 34.70 20.42 14.16
CA PRO A 101 35.16 19.06 14.51
C PRO A 101 34.01 18.14 14.95
N TRP A 102 32.84 18.68 15.24
CA TRP A 102 31.57 17.99 15.48
C TRP A 102 30.42 18.78 14.90
N LEU A 103 29.46 18.08 14.36
CA LEU A 103 28.22 18.66 13.88
C LEU A 103 27.17 18.69 14.99
N PRO A 104 26.16 19.57 14.93
CA PRO A 104 25.01 19.47 15.80
C PRO A 104 24.26 18.15 15.56
N GLU A 105 23.49 17.70 16.55
CA GLU A 105 22.58 16.59 16.37
C GLU A 105 21.64 16.82 15.18
N LEU A 106 21.22 15.74 14.52
CA LEU A 106 20.23 15.82 13.46
C LEU A 106 18.99 16.57 13.96
N ALA A 107 18.42 17.45 13.14
CA ALA A 107 17.19 18.15 13.46
C ALA A 107 16.04 17.15 13.70
N ALA A 108 15.06 17.51 14.49
CA ALA A 108 13.91 16.66 14.79
C ALA A 108 13.01 16.42 13.55
N CYS A 109 13.08 17.28 12.54
CA CYS A 109 12.33 17.17 11.29
C CYS A 109 13.06 17.93 10.18
N TYR A 110 13.09 17.34 8.99
CA TYR A 110 13.56 17.98 7.76
C TYR A 110 12.42 18.11 6.76
N ASP A 111 12.36 19.22 6.04
CA ASP A 111 11.39 19.39 4.95
C ASP A 111 11.92 18.72 3.68
N LEU A 112 11.16 17.77 3.17
CA LEU A 112 11.47 17.05 1.92
C LEU A 112 11.68 18.03 0.74
N ASN A 113 10.97 19.17 0.72
CA ASN A 113 11.09 20.16 -0.34
C ASN A 113 12.48 20.84 -0.41
N HIS A 114 13.23 20.82 0.68
CA HIS A 114 14.56 21.39 0.75
C HIS A 114 15.66 20.38 0.41
N LEU A 115 15.29 19.11 0.20
CA LEU A 115 16.22 18.06 -0.18
C LEU A 115 16.24 17.89 -1.70
N THR A 116 17.41 17.57 -2.23
CA THR A 116 17.55 17.36 -3.67
C THR A 116 16.93 16.02 -4.06
N GLN A 117 15.89 16.05 -4.88
CA GLN A 117 15.27 14.89 -5.50
C GLN A 117 15.20 15.12 -7.01
N LYS A 118 15.76 14.23 -7.82
CA LYS A 118 15.86 14.41 -9.29
C LYS A 118 15.52 13.18 -10.10
N ARG A 119 15.88 12.00 -9.61
CA ARG A 119 15.80 10.74 -10.35
C ARG A 119 15.01 9.69 -9.62
N ASP A 120 14.38 8.81 -10.38
CA ASP A 120 13.68 7.65 -9.84
C ASP A 120 14.61 6.52 -9.37
N THR A 121 15.91 6.62 -9.71
CA THR A 121 16.95 5.73 -9.20
C THR A 121 17.48 6.11 -7.82
N ASP A 122 17.24 7.35 -7.40
CA ASP A 122 17.79 7.93 -6.18
C ASP A 122 16.65 8.66 -5.44
N ILE A 123 15.78 7.92 -4.74
CA ILE A 123 14.61 8.48 -4.05
C ILE A 123 15.03 8.92 -2.64
N VAL A 124 14.95 10.22 -2.36
CA VAL A 124 15.43 10.80 -1.11
C VAL A 124 14.60 10.32 0.10
N LEU A 125 15.28 9.94 1.18
CA LEU A 125 14.69 9.50 2.44
C LEU A 125 14.76 10.58 3.53
N GLY A 126 15.89 11.27 3.64
CA GLY A 126 16.13 12.21 4.72
C GLY A 126 17.60 12.64 4.81
N ILE A 127 18.06 12.97 6.01
CA ILE A 127 19.45 13.34 6.29
C ILE A 127 20.08 12.30 7.20
N VAL A 128 21.21 11.74 6.78
CA VAL A 128 22.03 10.81 7.55
C VAL A 128 23.13 11.57 8.27
N ASP A 129 23.45 11.13 9.49
CA ASP A 129 24.63 11.57 10.23
C ASP A 129 25.79 10.61 9.96
N ASP A 130 26.88 11.14 9.46
CA ASP A 130 28.11 10.41 9.17
C ASP A 130 29.25 10.92 10.06
N PRO A 131 29.35 10.44 11.31
CA PRO A 131 30.36 10.91 12.27
C PRO A 131 31.79 10.63 11.80
N ASP A 132 32.01 9.54 11.07
CA ASP A 132 33.34 9.15 10.62
C ASP A 132 33.93 10.15 9.61
N ASN A 133 33.07 10.72 8.77
CA ASN A 133 33.42 11.75 7.81
C ASN A 133 33.11 13.16 8.29
N GLN A 134 32.54 13.31 9.49
CA GLN A 134 32.08 14.59 10.06
C GLN A 134 31.17 15.33 9.08
N ASP A 135 30.16 14.64 8.58
CA ASP A 135 29.26 15.15 7.56
C ASP A 135 27.79 14.78 7.86
N GLN A 136 26.88 15.59 7.35
CA GLN A 136 25.45 15.30 7.33
C GLN A 136 24.97 15.55 5.90
N HIS A 137 24.49 14.51 5.25
CA HIS A 137 24.11 14.56 3.83
C HIS A 137 22.78 13.85 3.55
N PRO A 138 22.13 14.16 2.41
CA PRO A 138 20.91 13.45 2.01
C PRO A 138 21.19 11.95 1.80
N GLU A 139 20.29 11.13 2.33
CA GLU A 139 20.27 9.70 2.14
C GLU A 139 19.17 9.32 1.16
N TYR A 140 19.44 8.31 0.33
CA TYR A 140 18.57 7.89 -0.76
C TYR A 140 18.24 6.41 -0.70
N PHE A 141 17.04 6.07 -1.11
CA PHE A 141 16.69 4.72 -1.52
C PHE A 141 17.05 4.52 -2.98
N HIS A 142 17.87 3.50 -3.28
CA HIS A 142 18.32 3.13 -4.62
C HIS A 142 17.58 1.87 -5.10
N PRO A 143 16.44 2.00 -5.80
CA PRO A 143 15.62 0.85 -6.18
C PRO A 143 16.34 -0.17 -7.06
N ASP A 144 17.16 0.27 -8.02
CA ASP A 144 17.89 -0.63 -8.91
C ASP A 144 18.93 -1.49 -8.17
N ASP A 145 19.56 -0.94 -7.12
CA ASP A 145 20.58 -1.63 -6.33
C ASP A 145 19.97 -2.44 -5.18
N LYS A 146 19.05 -1.85 -4.43
CA LYS A 146 18.49 -2.40 -3.19
C LYS A 146 17.18 -3.17 -3.39
N GLY A 147 16.50 -2.96 -4.52
CA GLY A 147 15.22 -3.61 -4.83
C GLY A 147 14.08 -3.11 -3.97
N ASN A 148 13.99 -3.57 -2.74
CA ASN A 148 12.89 -3.28 -1.83
C ASN A 148 13.40 -2.67 -0.53
N ILE A 149 12.52 -1.88 0.15
CA ILE A 149 12.82 -1.22 1.42
C ILE A 149 11.76 -1.58 2.47
N VAL A 150 12.19 -1.76 3.72
CA VAL A 150 11.27 -1.96 4.85
C VAL A 150 11.63 -1.09 6.04
N PHE A 151 10.59 -0.49 6.63
CA PHE A 151 10.65 0.38 7.81
C PHE A 151 10.11 -0.38 9.02
N TYR A 152 10.98 -0.73 9.97
CA TYR A 152 10.59 -1.37 11.23
C TYR A 152 10.44 -0.33 12.33
N GLY A 153 9.41 -0.47 13.17
CA GLY A 153 9.26 0.43 14.32
C GLY A 153 7.94 0.29 15.06
N ALA A 154 7.90 0.74 16.30
CA ALA A 154 6.69 0.79 17.11
C ALA A 154 5.63 1.73 16.55
N SER A 155 4.42 1.67 17.08
CA SER A 155 3.35 2.62 16.75
C SER A 155 3.81 4.07 17.05
N GLY A 156 3.48 5.00 16.16
CA GLY A 156 3.86 6.41 16.30
C GLY A 156 5.34 6.72 16.04
N SER A 157 6.15 5.75 15.59
CA SER A 157 7.57 5.99 15.26
C SER A 157 7.79 6.75 13.95
N GLY A 158 6.80 6.84 13.06
CA GLY A 158 6.88 7.54 11.79
C GLY A 158 6.88 6.66 10.53
N LYS A 159 6.61 5.35 10.64
CA LYS A 159 6.61 4.40 9.51
C LYS A 159 5.69 4.82 8.34
N SER A 160 4.42 5.06 8.63
CA SER A 160 3.45 5.48 7.59
C SER A 160 3.80 6.84 6.99
N THR A 161 4.40 7.73 7.80
CA THR A 161 4.94 9.00 7.30
C THR A 161 6.11 8.78 6.34
N ALA A 162 7.00 7.81 6.63
CA ALA A 162 8.09 7.43 5.73
C ALA A 162 7.56 6.95 4.37
N LEU A 163 6.54 6.09 4.37
CA LEU A 163 5.91 5.61 3.14
C LEU A 163 5.27 6.76 2.34
N ARG A 164 4.60 7.71 3.02
CA ARG A 164 4.05 8.91 2.38
C ARG A 164 5.14 9.78 1.75
N SER A 165 6.20 10.06 2.51
CA SER A 165 7.34 10.86 2.02
C SER A 165 8.01 10.21 0.82
N LEU A 166 8.16 8.87 0.84
CA LEU A 166 8.72 8.11 -0.27
C LEU A 166 7.84 8.21 -1.53
N ALA A 167 6.50 8.10 -1.37
CA ALA A 167 5.57 8.27 -2.48
C ALA A 167 5.66 9.67 -3.11
N ILE A 168 5.76 10.71 -2.27
CA ILE A 168 5.87 12.09 -2.73
C ILE A 168 7.20 12.34 -3.42
N ALA A 169 8.31 11.87 -2.84
CA ALA A 169 9.63 11.97 -3.45
C ALA A 169 9.65 11.30 -4.84
N ALA A 170 9.00 10.15 -4.98
CA ALA A 170 8.87 9.41 -6.24
C ALA A 170 8.15 10.20 -7.36
N ALA A 171 7.35 11.22 -7.02
CA ALA A 171 6.74 12.11 -8.02
C ALA A 171 7.73 13.07 -8.67
N ILE A 172 8.86 13.35 -8.01
CA ILE A 172 9.81 14.40 -8.40
C ILE A 172 10.99 13.76 -9.12
N THR A 173 10.86 13.51 -10.43
CA THR A 173 11.88 12.84 -11.23
C THR A 173 12.20 13.60 -12.53
N PRO A 174 12.62 14.89 -12.46
CA PRO A 174 12.82 15.73 -13.65
C PRO A 174 13.96 15.27 -14.57
N GLU A 175 14.91 14.49 -14.06
CA GLU A 175 16.07 14.00 -14.81
C GLU A 175 15.96 12.51 -15.23
N SER A 176 14.79 11.87 -14.97
CA SER A 176 14.57 10.46 -15.30
C SER A 176 13.10 10.16 -15.64
N GLY A 177 12.75 8.88 -15.75
CA GLY A 177 11.40 8.45 -16.12
C GLY A 177 10.38 8.57 -14.98
N PRO A 178 9.10 8.39 -15.29
CA PRO A 178 8.01 8.47 -14.32
C PRO A 178 8.05 7.32 -13.31
N VAL A 179 7.41 7.55 -12.15
CA VAL A 179 7.14 6.51 -11.14
C VAL A 179 5.65 6.45 -10.92
N ASP A 180 5.08 5.25 -10.98
CA ASP A 180 3.69 4.95 -10.62
C ASP A 180 3.66 4.33 -9.23
N VAL A 181 2.75 4.79 -8.38
CA VAL A 181 2.62 4.33 -7.00
C VAL A 181 1.29 3.62 -6.80
N TYR A 182 1.32 2.48 -6.14
CA TYR A 182 0.15 1.76 -5.62
C TYR A 182 0.35 1.48 -4.15
N ALA A 183 -0.73 1.38 -3.38
CA ALA A 183 -0.64 1.12 -1.95
C ALA A 183 -1.65 0.09 -1.46
N ILE A 184 -1.22 -0.76 -0.52
CA ILE A 184 -2.06 -1.62 0.34
C ILE A 184 -1.95 -1.06 1.75
N ASP A 185 -3.07 -0.62 2.32
CA ASP A 185 -3.12 0.00 3.65
C ASP A 185 -3.78 -0.96 4.66
N ALA A 186 -2.95 -1.57 5.52
CA ALA A 186 -3.38 -2.30 6.71
C ALA A 186 -3.06 -1.52 8.00
N GLY A 187 -2.64 -0.26 7.86
CA GLY A 187 -2.26 0.64 8.94
C GLY A 187 -3.37 1.57 9.42
N GLY A 188 -4.64 1.34 9.01
CA GLY A 188 -5.79 2.13 9.47
C GLY A 188 -6.05 3.40 8.69
N GLY A 189 -5.89 3.40 7.38
CA GLY A 189 -6.25 4.51 6.48
C GLY A 189 -5.20 5.63 6.40
N SER A 190 -4.00 5.37 6.85
CA SER A 190 -2.94 6.38 6.95
C SER A 190 -2.38 6.83 5.59
N LEU A 191 -2.53 6.01 4.54
CA LEU A 191 -2.08 6.29 3.19
C LEU A 191 -3.17 6.91 2.29
N GLY A 192 -4.42 6.98 2.73
CA GLY A 192 -5.56 7.45 1.92
C GLY A 192 -5.36 8.84 1.31
N MET A 193 -4.65 9.75 2.00
CA MET A 193 -4.33 11.08 1.46
C MET A 193 -3.49 11.06 0.17
N LEU A 194 -2.82 9.96 -0.13
CA LEU A 194 -2.02 9.81 -1.35
C LEU A 194 -2.87 9.67 -2.62
N GLU A 195 -4.16 9.30 -2.51
CA GLU A 195 -5.06 9.17 -3.67
C GLU A 195 -5.24 10.48 -4.45
N ALA A 196 -5.03 11.62 -3.79
CA ALA A 196 -5.06 12.92 -4.46
C ALA A 196 -3.95 13.06 -5.52
N LEU A 197 -2.82 12.38 -5.33
CA LEU A 197 -1.64 12.51 -6.19
C LEU A 197 -1.86 11.83 -7.56
N PRO A 198 -1.60 12.52 -8.69
CA PRO A 198 -1.89 11.98 -10.03
C PRO A 198 -1.02 10.79 -10.42
N HIS A 199 0.11 10.54 -9.79
CA HIS A 199 0.97 9.37 -10.04
C HIS A 199 0.62 8.17 -9.14
N VAL A 200 -0.40 8.30 -8.28
CA VAL A 200 -0.93 7.20 -7.45
C VAL A 200 -2.12 6.57 -8.16
N GLY A 201 -1.99 5.29 -8.52
CA GLY A 201 -3.03 4.54 -9.22
C GLY A 201 -4.17 4.08 -8.31
N ALA A 202 -3.84 3.64 -7.10
CA ALA A 202 -4.82 3.28 -6.08
C ALA A 202 -4.16 3.21 -4.68
N VAL A 203 -4.95 3.53 -3.65
CA VAL A 203 -4.71 3.14 -2.26
C VAL A 203 -5.83 2.17 -1.87
N ILE A 204 -5.48 0.95 -1.51
CA ILE A 204 -6.43 -0.14 -1.30
C ILE A 204 -6.38 -0.54 0.16
N ASP A 205 -7.53 -0.54 0.83
CA ASP A 205 -7.65 -1.12 2.17
C ASP A 205 -7.34 -2.62 2.12
N SER A 206 -6.58 -3.12 3.07
CA SER A 206 -6.21 -4.54 3.14
C SER A 206 -7.39 -5.49 3.26
N ASP A 207 -8.53 -5.00 3.75
CA ASP A 207 -9.77 -5.77 3.86
C ASP A 207 -10.49 -5.89 2.50
N ASP A 208 -10.17 -5.05 1.51
CA ASP A 208 -10.65 -5.19 0.12
C ASP A 208 -9.80 -6.22 -0.64
N VAL A 209 -9.93 -7.48 -0.23
CA VAL A 209 -9.17 -8.61 -0.77
C VAL A 209 -9.26 -8.69 -2.29
N GLU A 210 -10.41 -8.35 -2.86
CA GLU A 210 -10.67 -8.42 -4.31
C GLU A 210 -9.83 -7.40 -5.09
N ARG A 211 -9.74 -6.15 -4.61
CA ARG A 211 -8.87 -5.15 -5.23
C ARG A 211 -7.40 -5.44 -4.99
N VAL A 212 -7.03 -5.92 -3.80
CA VAL A 212 -5.65 -6.36 -3.51
C VAL A 212 -5.24 -7.48 -4.47
N GLN A 213 -6.07 -8.51 -4.66
CA GLN A 213 -5.82 -9.60 -5.60
C GLN A 213 -5.64 -9.08 -7.03
N ARG A 214 -6.53 -8.18 -7.46
CA ARG A 214 -6.46 -7.58 -8.80
C ARG A 214 -5.18 -6.77 -9.00
N LEU A 215 -4.78 -5.98 -7.99
CA LEU A 215 -3.53 -5.25 -8.03
C LEU A 215 -2.33 -6.19 -8.15
N LEU A 216 -2.22 -7.18 -7.26
CA LEU A 216 -1.08 -8.11 -7.25
C LEU A 216 -1.00 -8.94 -8.54
N THR A 217 -2.12 -9.43 -9.06
CA THR A 217 -2.20 -10.15 -10.34
C THR A 217 -1.76 -9.25 -11.51
N ARG A 218 -2.20 -7.99 -11.52
CA ARG A 218 -1.75 -7.01 -12.54
C ARG A 218 -0.25 -6.77 -12.47
N LEU A 219 0.29 -6.55 -11.27
CA LEU A 219 1.74 -6.32 -11.09
C LEU A 219 2.56 -7.55 -11.50
N ALA A 220 2.09 -8.76 -11.18
CA ALA A 220 2.74 -10.00 -11.61
C ALA A 220 2.78 -10.11 -13.13
N ARG A 221 1.65 -9.83 -13.80
CA ARG A 221 1.59 -9.81 -15.28
C ARG A 221 2.55 -8.77 -15.88
N ILE A 222 2.64 -7.57 -15.28
CA ILE A 222 3.60 -6.54 -15.71
C ILE A 222 5.04 -7.04 -15.56
N VAL A 223 5.36 -7.74 -14.47
CA VAL A 223 6.69 -8.33 -14.26
C VAL A 223 7.01 -9.33 -15.37
N ASP A 224 6.08 -10.21 -15.71
CA ASP A 224 6.27 -11.21 -16.78
C ASP A 224 6.47 -10.54 -18.14
N GLU A 225 5.57 -9.65 -18.53
CA GLU A 225 5.63 -8.93 -19.80
C GLU A 225 6.92 -8.10 -19.96
N ARG A 226 7.34 -7.44 -18.87
CA ARG A 226 8.59 -6.66 -18.88
C ARG A 226 9.82 -7.57 -18.93
N SER A 227 9.81 -8.70 -18.21
CA SER A 227 10.92 -9.66 -18.22
C SER A 227 11.19 -10.19 -19.63
N GLU A 228 10.14 -10.53 -20.39
CA GLU A 228 10.26 -10.96 -21.79
C GLU A 228 10.83 -9.85 -22.68
N ARG A 229 10.27 -8.62 -22.57
CA ARG A 229 10.72 -7.47 -23.39
C ARG A 229 12.15 -7.05 -23.08
N TYR A 230 12.53 -7.02 -21.80
CA TYR A 230 13.89 -6.61 -21.40
C TYR A 230 14.92 -7.67 -21.80
N SER A 231 14.56 -8.96 -21.66
CA SER A 231 15.41 -10.06 -22.15
C SER A 231 15.63 -9.97 -23.66
N ALA A 232 14.58 -9.70 -24.44
CA ALA A 232 14.68 -9.52 -25.89
C ALA A 232 15.56 -8.29 -26.24
N ALA A 233 15.49 -7.22 -25.46
CA ALA A 233 16.31 -6.02 -25.63
C ALA A 233 17.74 -6.14 -25.03
N ARG A 234 18.05 -7.22 -24.32
CA ARG A 234 19.29 -7.44 -23.57
C ARG A 234 19.55 -6.39 -22.49
N ALA A 235 18.47 -5.88 -21.87
CA ALA A 235 18.54 -4.96 -20.76
C ALA A 235 18.40 -5.76 -19.44
N GLY A 236 19.26 -5.48 -18.48
CA GLY A 236 19.24 -6.11 -17.15
C GLY A 236 18.37 -5.35 -16.13
N THR A 237 18.07 -4.08 -16.42
CA THR A 237 17.26 -3.20 -15.55
C THR A 237 16.31 -2.33 -16.36
N LEU A 238 15.29 -1.76 -15.68
CA LEU A 238 14.42 -0.74 -16.27
C LEU A 238 15.22 0.47 -16.78
N THR A 239 16.24 0.89 -16.03
CA THR A 239 17.08 2.04 -16.39
C THR A 239 17.85 1.78 -17.68
N GLU A 240 18.43 0.59 -17.85
CA GLU A 240 19.08 0.18 -19.10
C GLU A 240 18.07 0.06 -20.25
N TYR A 241 16.90 -0.52 -19.99
CA TYR A 241 15.84 -0.66 -21.00
C TYR A 241 15.39 0.70 -21.55
N ARG A 242 15.20 1.71 -20.69
CA ARG A 242 14.87 3.08 -21.10
C ARG A 242 15.95 3.74 -21.97
N GLN A 243 17.22 3.35 -21.80
CA GLN A 243 18.32 3.88 -22.62
C GLN A 243 18.43 3.22 -24.01
N ILE A 244 18.05 1.95 -24.12
CA ILE A 244 18.23 1.16 -25.35
C ILE A 244 17.01 1.30 -26.29
N SER A 245 15.84 1.50 -25.76
CA SER A 245 14.58 1.51 -26.52
C SER A 245 13.86 2.85 -26.35
N ASP A 246 12.78 3.04 -27.16
CA ASP A 246 11.84 4.14 -26.97
C ASP A 246 11.05 4.06 -25.64
N GLY A 247 11.53 3.22 -24.70
CA GLY A 247 10.94 2.95 -23.39
C GLY A 247 11.17 4.03 -22.33
N ALA A 248 11.65 5.24 -22.70
CA ALA A 248 11.89 6.35 -21.75
C ALA A 248 10.66 6.74 -20.90
N GLN A 249 9.46 6.44 -21.38
CA GLN A 249 8.20 6.70 -20.69
C GLN A 249 7.68 5.51 -19.86
N GLU A 250 8.36 4.36 -19.85
CA GLU A 250 7.95 3.22 -19.04
C GLU A 250 8.11 3.55 -17.56
N PRO A 251 7.04 3.53 -16.75
CA PRO A 251 7.11 3.94 -15.36
C PRO A 251 7.83 2.90 -14.49
N ARG A 252 8.63 3.35 -13.53
CA ARG A 252 8.97 2.54 -12.36
C ARG A 252 7.71 2.37 -11.53
N ILE A 253 7.51 1.21 -10.91
CA ILE A 253 6.35 0.96 -10.06
C ILE A 253 6.83 0.80 -8.63
N LEU A 254 6.20 1.54 -7.72
CA LEU A 254 6.44 1.46 -6.29
C LEU A 254 5.15 0.99 -5.60
N LEU A 255 5.18 -0.23 -5.05
CA LEU A 255 4.10 -0.76 -4.22
C LEU A 255 4.39 -0.47 -2.75
N LEU A 256 3.56 0.35 -2.13
CA LEU A 256 3.59 0.62 -0.69
C LEU A 256 2.74 -0.42 0.05
N VAL A 257 3.24 -0.95 1.16
CA VAL A 257 2.48 -1.85 2.05
C VAL A 257 2.60 -1.32 3.48
N ASP A 258 1.57 -0.63 3.96
CA ASP A 258 1.57 -0.18 5.36
C ASP A 258 0.99 -1.27 6.26
N GLY A 259 1.80 -1.75 7.21
CA GLY A 259 1.42 -2.81 8.13
C GLY A 259 1.49 -4.22 7.53
N ILE A 260 2.61 -4.61 6.89
CA ILE A 260 2.77 -5.92 6.24
C ILE A 260 2.42 -7.10 7.18
N GLY A 261 2.66 -7.00 8.49
CA GLY A 261 2.30 -8.03 9.45
C GLY A 261 0.80 -8.22 9.58
N ALA A 262 0.05 -7.12 9.71
CA ALA A 262 -1.42 -7.15 9.81
C ALA A 262 -2.05 -7.66 8.50
N TRP A 263 -1.55 -7.20 7.35
CA TRP A 263 -2.00 -7.69 6.05
C TRP A 263 -1.75 -9.19 5.87
N ARG A 264 -0.55 -9.67 6.22
CA ARG A 264 -0.23 -11.11 6.20
C ARG A 264 -1.19 -11.93 7.06
N GLU A 265 -1.44 -11.50 8.31
CA GLU A 265 -2.37 -12.17 9.21
C GLU A 265 -3.82 -12.18 8.67
N ALA A 266 -4.21 -11.13 7.94
CA ALA A 266 -5.50 -11.09 7.25
C ALA A 266 -5.53 -12.12 6.11
N CYS A 267 -4.47 -12.21 5.29
CA CYS A 267 -4.32 -13.22 4.25
C CYS A 267 -4.38 -14.65 4.83
N GLU A 268 -3.63 -14.97 5.89
CA GLU A 268 -3.60 -16.30 6.51
C GLU A 268 -4.97 -16.78 7.03
N ARG A 269 -5.89 -15.85 7.28
CA ARG A 269 -7.27 -16.15 7.69
C ARG A 269 -8.23 -16.35 6.51
N SER A 270 -7.82 -16.00 5.29
CA SER A 270 -8.60 -16.13 4.06
C SER A 270 -8.27 -17.44 3.33
N SER A 271 -9.25 -18.03 2.65
CA SER A 271 -9.04 -19.24 1.82
C SER A 271 -8.03 -19.01 0.68
N ASP A 272 -8.05 -17.81 0.11
CA ASP A 272 -7.25 -17.45 -1.08
C ASP A 272 -6.00 -16.64 -0.70
N GLY A 273 -5.80 -16.40 0.59
CA GLY A 273 -4.75 -15.52 1.09
C GLY A 273 -3.34 -16.08 0.90
N GLN A 274 -3.17 -17.40 0.89
CA GLN A 274 -1.86 -18.00 0.64
C GLN A 274 -1.40 -17.72 -0.81
N ASP A 275 -2.30 -17.80 -1.77
CA ASP A 275 -2.01 -17.47 -3.18
C ASP A 275 -1.60 -16.00 -3.33
N LEU A 276 -2.25 -15.08 -2.58
CA LEU A 276 -1.87 -13.66 -2.56
C LEU A 276 -0.46 -13.46 -1.99
N LEU A 277 -0.10 -14.15 -0.92
CA LEU A 277 1.23 -14.07 -0.33
C LEU A 277 2.31 -14.66 -1.25
N ASP A 278 1.99 -15.69 -1.99
CA ASP A 278 2.91 -16.31 -2.97
C ASP A 278 3.16 -15.36 -4.15
N VAL A 279 2.10 -14.73 -4.69
CA VAL A 279 2.22 -13.70 -5.72
C VAL A 279 3.04 -12.51 -5.21
N PHE A 280 2.77 -12.03 -4.00
CA PHE A 280 3.54 -10.94 -3.39
C PHE A 280 5.01 -11.30 -3.19
N THR A 281 5.29 -12.51 -2.73
CA THR A 281 6.67 -13.00 -2.58
C THR A 281 7.40 -13.03 -3.92
N ARG A 282 6.73 -13.45 -4.98
CA ARG A 282 7.26 -13.40 -6.33
C ARG A 282 7.59 -11.98 -6.78
N LEU A 283 6.70 -11.01 -6.52
CA LEU A 283 6.97 -9.60 -6.82
C LEU A 283 8.22 -9.06 -6.10
N LEU A 284 8.43 -9.46 -4.84
CA LEU A 284 9.63 -9.09 -4.09
C LEU A 284 10.93 -9.62 -4.72
N VAL A 285 10.89 -10.81 -5.32
CA VAL A 285 12.07 -11.47 -5.90
C VAL A 285 12.31 -10.99 -7.34
N ASP A 286 11.29 -11.02 -8.18
CA ASP A 286 11.42 -10.84 -9.63
C ASP A 286 11.26 -9.37 -10.06
N GLY A 287 10.63 -8.55 -9.23
CA GLY A 287 10.26 -7.17 -9.59
C GLY A 287 11.43 -6.23 -9.80
N ARG A 288 12.54 -6.40 -9.07
CA ARG A 288 13.69 -5.49 -9.09
C ARG A 288 14.23 -5.23 -10.49
N ALA A 289 14.48 -6.28 -11.26
CA ALA A 289 15.06 -6.19 -12.60
C ALA A 289 14.18 -5.40 -13.57
N VAL A 290 12.88 -5.46 -13.39
CA VAL A 290 11.89 -4.86 -14.28
C VAL A 290 11.26 -3.57 -13.72
N GLY A 291 11.87 -3.02 -12.67
CA GLY A 291 11.47 -1.73 -12.09
C GLY A 291 10.16 -1.78 -11.30
N VAL A 292 9.85 -2.92 -10.68
CA VAL A 292 8.75 -3.07 -9.70
C VAL A 292 9.35 -3.28 -8.32
N HIS A 293 9.08 -2.36 -7.41
CA HIS A 293 9.71 -2.33 -6.08
C HIS A 293 8.66 -2.24 -4.99
N VAL A 294 8.97 -2.77 -3.81
CA VAL A 294 8.10 -2.74 -2.65
C VAL A 294 8.73 -1.91 -1.53
N ALA A 295 7.95 -1.00 -0.96
CA ALA A 295 8.26 -0.31 0.27
C ALA A 295 7.25 -0.71 1.34
N ALA A 296 7.71 -1.36 2.41
CA ALA A 296 6.82 -1.89 3.44
C ALA A 296 7.08 -1.27 4.81
N SER A 297 6.04 -1.24 5.65
CA SER A 297 6.18 -0.97 7.07
C SER A 297 5.89 -2.23 7.90
N ALA A 298 6.63 -2.42 8.99
CA ALA A 298 6.47 -3.54 9.92
C ALA A 298 6.64 -3.09 11.37
N GLU A 299 5.86 -3.65 12.28
CA GLU A 299 5.98 -3.29 13.69
C GLU A 299 7.15 -4.00 14.39
N ARG A 300 7.40 -5.23 14.01
CA ARG A 300 8.43 -6.10 14.60
C ARG A 300 9.17 -6.88 13.52
N PRO A 301 10.40 -7.33 13.77
CA PRO A 301 11.14 -8.17 12.84
C PRO A 301 10.36 -9.40 12.35
N GLN A 302 9.64 -10.06 13.25
CA GLN A 302 8.86 -11.27 12.97
C GLN A 302 7.59 -11.01 12.13
N SER A 303 7.17 -9.75 11.99
CA SER A 303 6.05 -9.37 11.11
C SER A 303 6.34 -9.67 9.63
N VAL A 304 7.63 -9.69 9.25
CA VAL A 304 8.07 -10.08 7.91
C VAL A 304 8.59 -11.52 7.95
N PRO A 305 7.99 -12.47 7.22
CA PRO A 305 8.47 -13.84 7.16
C PRO A 305 9.92 -13.94 6.72
N SER A 306 10.64 -14.95 7.22
CA SER A 306 12.06 -15.17 6.85
C SER A 306 12.25 -15.36 5.34
N SER A 307 11.28 -15.97 4.65
CA SER A 307 11.24 -16.13 3.20
C SER A 307 11.23 -14.80 2.43
N MET A 308 10.65 -13.75 3.00
CA MET A 308 10.55 -12.41 2.41
C MET A 308 11.67 -11.47 2.88
N THR A 309 12.21 -11.70 4.08
CA THR A 309 13.19 -10.80 4.71
C THR A 309 14.46 -10.59 3.87
N SER A 310 14.89 -11.63 3.14
CA SER A 310 16.06 -11.57 2.25
C SER A 310 15.85 -10.69 1.03
N SER A 311 14.61 -10.46 0.62
CA SER A 311 14.27 -9.61 -0.52
C SER A 311 14.22 -8.11 -0.15
N PHE A 312 14.22 -7.77 1.13
CA PHE A 312 14.35 -6.40 1.61
C PHE A 312 15.81 -6.10 1.95
N LEU A 313 16.57 -5.63 0.96
CA LEU A 313 17.98 -5.32 1.14
C LEU A 313 18.20 -3.99 1.87
N HIS A 314 17.28 -3.04 1.76
CA HIS A 314 17.30 -1.79 2.51
C HIS A 314 16.37 -1.89 3.72
N LYS A 315 16.94 -1.89 4.92
CA LYS A 315 16.21 -2.00 6.18
C LYS A 315 16.49 -0.77 7.02
N VAL A 316 15.41 -0.11 7.45
CA VAL A 316 15.44 1.08 8.28
C VAL A 316 14.72 0.78 9.59
N VAL A 317 15.40 1.02 10.71
CA VAL A 317 14.88 0.70 12.05
C VAL A 317 14.61 1.99 12.80
N LEU A 318 13.33 2.34 12.92
CA LEU A 318 12.84 3.44 13.73
C LEU A 318 12.74 2.98 15.21
N ARG A 319 12.29 3.90 16.06
CA ARG A 319 12.08 3.61 17.48
C ARG A 319 11.27 2.32 17.70
N GLN A 320 11.82 1.39 18.46
CA GLN A 320 11.19 0.12 18.84
C GLN A 320 10.41 0.26 20.16
N SER A 321 9.54 -0.71 20.45
CA SER A 321 8.80 -0.80 21.71
C SER A 321 9.69 -1.25 22.88
N ASP A 322 10.74 -1.99 22.58
CA ASP A 322 11.71 -2.49 23.52
C ASP A 322 13.14 -2.42 22.96
N GLU A 323 14.13 -2.38 23.82
CA GLU A 323 15.54 -2.28 23.44
C GLU A 323 16.08 -3.57 22.77
N GLU A 324 15.46 -4.72 23.01
CA GLU A 324 15.90 -5.99 22.43
C GLU A 324 15.58 -6.05 20.94
N GLY A 325 14.57 -5.30 20.49
CA GLY A 325 14.20 -5.18 19.07
C GLY A 325 15.36 -4.71 18.18
N TYR A 326 16.27 -3.89 18.70
CA TYR A 326 17.44 -3.41 17.95
C TYR A 326 18.48 -4.51 17.73
N LEU A 327 18.65 -5.41 18.70
CA LEU A 327 19.63 -6.50 18.61
C LEU A 327 19.36 -7.47 17.46
N TYR A 328 18.09 -7.65 17.11
CA TYR A 328 17.72 -8.49 15.96
C TYR A 328 18.36 -7.98 14.65
N PHE A 329 18.57 -6.68 14.56
CA PHE A 329 19.18 -6.05 13.40
C PHE A 329 20.69 -5.84 13.53
N GLY A 330 21.30 -6.33 14.59
CA GLY A 330 22.72 -6.12 14.90
C GLY A 330 23.05 -4.70 15.35
N LEU A 331 22.04 -3.95 15.82
CA LEU A 331 22.22 -2.59 16.34
C LEU A 331 22.37 -2.61 17.87
N PRO A 332 23.12 -1.68 18.48
CA PRO A 332 23.18 -1.52 19.93
C PRO A 332 21.80 -1.24 20.53
N LYS A 333 21.61 -1.58 21.81
CA LYS A 333 20.31 -1.43 22.50
C LYS A 333 19.87 0.01 22.74
N ASP A 334 20.82 0.92 22.87
CA ASP A 334 20.68 2.29 23.33
C ASP A 334 20.77 3.34 22.18
N VAL A 335 20.64 2.88 20.92
CA VAL A 335 20.79 3.77 19.76
C VAL A 335 19.68 4.82 19.63
N LEU A 336 18.44 4.49 20.02
CA LEU A 336 17.31 5.40 20.01
C LEU A 336 16.58 5.36 21.35
N SER A 337 16.32 6.52 21.92
CA SER A 337 15.59 6.66 23.17
C SER A 337 14.06 6.73 22.94
N PRO A 338 13.23 6.49 23.97
CA PRO A 338 11.78 6.72 23.88
C PRO A 338 11.40 8.16 23.52
N THR A 339 12.30 9.13 23.77
CA THR A 339 12.12 10.56 23.48
C THR A 339 12.68 10.97 22.13
N SER A 340 13.33 10.06 21.39
CA SER A 340 13.79 10.33 20.03
C SER A 340 12.62 10.78 19.14
N PRO A 341 12.79 11.81 18.29
CA PRO A 341 11.71 12.36 17.49
C PRO A 341 11.16 11.32 16.50
N PRO A 342 9.88 11.38 16.13
CA PRO A 342 9.35 10.53 15.07
C PRO A 342 10.15 10.66 13.78
N GLY A 343 10.39 9.54 13.10
CA GLY A 343 11.22 9.52 11.89
C GLY A 343 12.72 9.39 12.15
N ARG A 344 13.18 9.48 13.42
CA ARG A 344 14.55 9.14 13.79
C ARG A 344 14.73 7.64 13.70
N CYS A 345 15.77 7.21 13.01
CA CYS A 345 15.97 5.80 12.70
C CYS A 345 17.44 5.46 12.50
N MET A 346 17.73 4.17 12.43
CA MET A 346 19.05 3.60 12.16
C MET A 346 19.01 2.82 10.86
N GLN A 347 20.05 2.94 10.07
CA GLN A 347 20.22 2.11 8.87
C GLN A 347 20.87 0.78 9.26
N VAL A 348 20.27 -0.33 8.84
CA VAL A 348 20.87 -1.65 9.06
C VAL A 348 22.03 -1.85 8.07
N GLY A 349 23.17 -2.21 8.58
CA GLY A 349 24.40 -2.44 7.81
C GLY A 349 25.43 -1.33 8.01
N SER A 350 25.12 -0.05 7.78
CA SER A 350 26.02 1.05 8.12
C SER A 350 26.00 1.40 9.60
N GLY A 351 24.88 1.19 10.28
CA GLY A 351 24.68 1.60 11.67
C GLY A 351 24.60 3.11 11.86
N GLN A 352 24.41 3.87 10.77
CA GLN A 352 24.31 5.33 10.79
C GLN A 352 22.92 5.77 11.22
N GLU A 353 22.86 6.89 11.93
CA GLU A 353 21.62 7.53 12.33
C GLU A 353 21.07 8.38 11.18
N LEU A 354 19.78 8.27 10.94
CA LEU A 354 19.06 8.95 9.88
C LEU A 354 17.81 9.63 10.45
N GLN A 355 17.55 10.86 10.07
CA GLN A 355 16.25 11.51 10.27
C GLN A 355 15.50 11.55 8.94
N LEU A 356 14.38 10.84 8.87
CA LEU A 356 13.51 10.85 7.71
C LEU A 356 12.88 12.22 7.50
N ALA A 357 12.84 12.65 6.25
CA ALA A 357 12.24 13.92 5.87
C ALA A 357 10.72 13.79 5.70
N VAL A 358 10.02 14.87 5.97
CA VAL A 358 8.56 14.96 5.88
C VAL A 358 8.20 16.06 4.88
N PHE A 359 7.25 15.78 4.01
CA PHE A 359 6.79 16.77 3.04
C PHE A 359 6.17 17.98 3.74
N GLY A 360 6.76 19.14 3.49
CA GLY A 360 6.38 20.41 4.13
C GLY A 360 6.95 20.62 5.53
N GLY A 361 7.83 19.73 6.02
CA GLY A 361 8.55 19.93 7.28
C GLY A 361 7.68 19.89 8.54
N ASP A 362 6.47 19.35 8.47
CA ASP A 362 5.53 19.26 9.60
C ASP A 362 5.02 17.82 9.77
N GLY A 363 5.20 17.27 10.98
CA GLY A 363 4.72 15.94 11.35
C GLY A 363 3.19 15.83 11.52
N ASN A 364 2.45 16.95 11.51
CA ASN A 364 1.01 16.97 11.68
C ASN A 364 0.29 16.40 10.45
N VAL A 365 -0.54 15.36 10.66
CA VAL A 365 -1.22 14.62 9.57
C VAL A 365 -2.14 15.53 8.75
N LEU A 366 -2.87 16.45 9.38
CA LEU A 366 -3.78 17.37 8.67
C LEU A 366 -3.00 18.40 7.84
N ALA A 367 -1.86 18.89 8.37
CA ALA A 367 -0.99 19.78 7.62
C ALA A 367 -0.39 19.07 6.40
N GLN A 368 0.04 17.83 6.56
CA GLN A 368 0.53 17.01 5.44
C GLN A 368 -0.54 16.80 4.37
N ALA A 369 -1.78 16.44 4.76
CA ALA A 369 -2.87 16.20 3.81
C ALA A 369 -3.12 17.43 2.93
N ARG A 370 -3.21 18.64 3.52
CA ARG A 370 -3.39 19.90 2.77
C ARG A 370 -2.25 20.15 1.78
N LYS A 371 -1.01 19.96 2.21
CA LYS A 371 0.16 20.16 1.34
C LYS A 371 0.22 19.13 0.22
N ILE A 372 -0.22 17.91 0.48
CA ILE A 372 -0.32 16.86 -0.55
C ILE A 372 -1.39 17.23 -1.60
N GLU A 373 -2.54 17.76 -1.18
CA GLU A 373 -3.56 18.27 -2.10
C GLU A 373 -3.05 19.43 -2.97
N GLU A 374 -2.36 20.41 -2.36
CA GLU A 374 -1.73 21.52 -3.08
C GLU A 374 -0.70 21.01 -4.10
N PHE A 375 0.12 20.04 -3.71
CA PHE A 375 1.12 19.44 -4.59
C PHE A 375 0.47 18.60 -5.70
N ALA A 376 -0.62 17.91 -5.42
CA ALA A 376 -1.39 17.17 -6.42
C ALA A 376 -1.90 18.10 -7.53
N HIS A 377 -2.49 19.23 -7.18
CA HIS A 377 -2.91 20.25 -8.15
C HIS A 377 -1.74 20.79 -8.99
N TYR A 378 -0.58 21.00 -8.36
CA TYR A 378 0.62 21.41 -9.11
C TYR A 378 1.05 20.35 -10.12
N LEU A 379 1.07 19.07 -9.75
CA LEU A 379 1.44 17.97 -10.65
C LEU A 379 0.44 17.80 -11.79
N GLU A 380 -0.87 17.93 -11.52
CA GLU A 380 -1.92 17.88 -12.54
C GLU A 380 -1.79 19.02 -13.55
N ALA A 381 -1.54 20.24 -13.07
CA ALA A 381 -1.33 21.40 -13.94
C ALA A 381 -0.09 21.25 -14.84
N ASN A 382 0.91 20.45 -14.41
CA ASN A 382 2.10 20.14 -15.19
C ASN A 382 1.96 18.86 -16.07
N GLY A 383 0.73 18.35 -16.23
CA GLY A 383 0.45 17.26 -17.16
C GLY A 383 0.93 15.87 -16.71
N ARG A 384 1.09 15.64 -15.41
CA ARG A 384 1.47 14.32 -14.90
C ARG A 384 0.40 13.29 -15.27
N ARG A 385 0.80 12.22 -15.97
CA ARG A 385 -0.09 11.11 -16.34
C ARG A 385 -0.54 10.34 -15.10
N ARG A 386 -1.83 9.94 -15.07
CA ARG A 386 -2.35 9.00 -14.07
C ARG A 386 -2.04 7.56 -14.50
N PRO A 387 -1.58 6.70 -13.56
CA PRO A 387 -1.51 5.27 -13.76
C PRO A 387 -2.90 4.67 -13.98
N GLU A 388 -2.93 3.47 -14.51
CA GLU A 388 -4.18 2.73 -14.63
C GLU A 388 -4.77 2.42 -13.25
N PRO A 389 -6.01 2.87 -12.94
CA PRO A 389 -6.60 2.67 -11.63
C PRO A 389 -6.95 1.19 -11.39
N VAL A 390 -6.98 0.79 -10.13
CA VAL A 390 -7.52 -0.50 -9.72
C VAL A 390 -9.00 -0.31 -9.38
N GLY A 391 -9.85 -0.57 -10.37
CA GLY A 391 -11.29 -0.34 -10.28
C GLY A 391 -12.02 -1.30 -9.33
N PHE A 392 -13.31 -1.03 -9.13
CA PHE A 392 -14.24 -1.89 -8.40
C PHE A 392 -15.10 -2.69 -9.38
N LEU A 393 -15.55 -3.87 -8.97
CA LEU A 393 -16.65 -4.51 -9.67
C LEU A 393 -17.92 -3.67 -9.37
N PRO A 394 -18.57 -3.04 -10.40
CA PRO A 394 -19.68 -2.14 -10.16
C PRO A 394 -20.86 -2.86 -9.53
N ALA A 395 -21.56 -2.20 -8.60
CA ALA A 395 -22.79 -2.75 -8.02
C ALA A 395 -23.96 -2.74 -9.02
N GLU A 396 -23.98 -1.71 -9.86
CA GLU A 396 -24.92 -1.55 -10.97
C GLU A 396 -24.12 -1.58 -12.27
N LEU A 397 -24.46 -2.50 -13.15
CA LEU A 397 -23.81 -2.71 -14.43
C LEU A 397 -24.83 -2.58 -15.54
N SER A 398 -24.58 -1.70 -16.50
CA SER A 398 -25.41 -1.58 -17.70
C SER A 398 -25.00 -2.61 -18.75
N PRO A 399 -25.92 -3.18 -19.53
CA PRO A 399 -25.58 -4.00 -20.69
C PRO A 399 -24.66 -3.30 -21.68
N ARG A 400 -24.68 -1.98 -21.74
CA ARG A 400 -23.83 -1.16 -22.63
C ARG A 400 -22.36 -1.12 -22.21
N ASP A 401 -22.08 -1.44 -20.94
CA ASP A 401 -20.73 -1.42 -20.36
C ASP A 401 -19.99 -2.75 -20.61
N LEU A 402 -20.68 -3.73 -21.22
CA LEU A 402 -20.09 -5.02 -21.55
C LEU A 402 -19.97 -5.20 -23.08
N ALA A 403 -18.91 -5.90 -23.49
CA ALA A 403 -18.84 -6.44 -24.83
C ALA A 403 -19.97 -7.48 -25.03
N ARG A 404 -20.52 -7.57 -26.23
CA ARG A 404 -21.59 -8.53 -26.56
C ARG A 404 -21.10 -9.97 -26.57
N THR A 405 -19.85 -10.17 -26.94
CA THR A 405 -19.18 -11.47 -26.97
C THR A 405 -17.76 -11.35 -26.43
N VAL A 406 -17.23 -12.44 -25.92
CA VAL A 406 -15.83 -12.58 -25.50
C VAL A 406 -15.33 -13.95 -25.98
N ASP A 407 -14.17 -13.97 -26.64
CA ASP A 407 -13.56 -15.19 -27.22
C ASP A 407 -14.53 -16.00 -28.10
N GLY A 408 -15.47 -15.32 -28.78
CA GLY A 408 -16.49 -15.95 -29.61
C GLY A 408 -17.65 -16.57 -28.83
N LEU A 409 -17.77 -16.35 -27.52
CA LEU A 409 -18.82 -16.87 -26.64
C LEU A 409 -19.78 -15.76 -26.19
N PRO A 410 -21.04 -16.09 -25.85
CA PRO A 410 -21.96 -15.18 -25.17
C PRO A 410 -21.49 -14.87 -23.75
N VAL A 411 -21.91 -13.72 -23.21
CA VAL A 411 -21.42 -13.15 -21.96
C VAL A 411 -22.38 -13.36 -20.81
N ILE A 412 -21.89 -13.90 -19.68
CA ILE A 412 -22.66 -14.09 -18.44
C ILE A 412 -22.70 -12.83 -17.57
N GLY A 413 -21.65 -12.02 -17.59
CA GLY A 413 -21.52 -10.82 -16.78
C GLY A 413 -20.10 -10.28 -16.76
N MET A 414 -19.83 -9.29 -15.90
CA MET A 414 -18.50 -8.74 -15.67
C MET A 414 -17.80 -9.52 -14.54
N GLY A 415 -16.61 -10.01 -14.78
CA GLY A 415 -15.79 -10.73 -13.80
C GLY A 415 -15.04 -9.81 -12.86
N ALA A 416 -14.89 -10.23 -11.59
CA ALA A 416 -14.20 -9.45 -10.57
C ALA A 416 -12.68 -9.38 -10.82
N GLU A 417 -12.07 -10.41 -11.38
CA GLU A 417 -10.60 -10.48 -11.55
C GLU A 417 -10.08 -9.45 -12.57
N SER A 418 -10.75 -9.37 -13.74
CA SER A 418 -10.30 -8.53 -14.85
C SER A 418 -11.11 -7.27 -15.06
N LEU A 419 -12.28 -7.13 -14.42
CA LEU A 419 -13.34 -6.16 -14.73
C LEU A 419 -13.75 -6.20 -16.22
N GLY A 420 -13.60 -7.35 -16.82
CA GLY A 420 -13.96 -7.63 -18.20
C GLY A 420 -15.13 -8.61 -18.31
N PRO A 421 -15.64 -8.82 -19.54
CA PRO A 421 -16.70 -9.76 -19.79
C PRO A 421 -16.25 -11.21 -19.53
N VAL A 422 -17.13 -12.00 -18.94
CA VAL A 422 -16.94 -13.45 -18.74
C VAL A 422 -17.86 -14.18 -19.68
N GLY A 423 -17.29 -15.04 -20.55
CA GLY A 423 -18.04 -15.86 -21.49
C GLY A 423 -18.56 -17.14 -20.86
N PHE A 424 -19.56 -17.75 -21.52
CA PHE A 424 -20.04 -19.09 -21.15
C PHE A 424 -20.30 -19.94 -22.40
N GLU A 425 -20.10 -21.24 -22.29
CA GLU A 425 -20.43 -22.19 -23.37
C GLU A 425 -21.95 -22.32 -23.49
N PRO A 426 -22.56 -22.02 -24.67
CA PRO A 426 -24.00 -22.01 -24.83
C PRO A 426 -24.59 -23.42 -25.11
N THR A 427 -24.05 -24.46 -24.48
CA THR A 427 -24.51 -25.85 -24.68
C THR A 427 -24.68 -26.58 -23.35
N GLY A 428 -25.52 -27.62 -23.33
CA GLY A 428 -25.74 -28.43 -22.13
C GLY A 428 -26.72 -27.77 -21.14
N THR A 429 -26.43 -27.82 -19.85
CA THR A 429 -27.30 -27.26 -18.82
C THR A 429 -26.61 -26.19 -18.00
N LEU A 430 -27.28 -25.08 -17.82
CA LEU A 430 -26.87 -23.95 -16.98
C LEU A 430 -27.97 -23.70 -15.95
N LEU A 431 -27.66 -23.79 -14.64
CA LEU A 431 -28.60 -23.42 -13.61
C LEU A 431 -28.36 -22.00 -13.09
N VAL A 432 -29.43 -21.32 -12.74
CA VAL A 432 -29.41 -20.02 -12.07
C VAL A 432 -30.10 -20.20 -10.72
N ALA A 433 -29.39 -19.93 -9.64
CA ALA A 433 -29.90 -20.07 -8.29
C ALA A 433 -29.65 -18.80 -7.47
N GLY A 434 -30.54 -18.50 -6.57
CA GLY A 434 -30.39 -17.40 -5.63
C GLY A 434 -31.58 -17.23 -4.71
N PRO A 435 -31.44 -16.52 -3.59
CA PRO A 435 -32.56 -16.17 -2.74
C PRO A 435 -33.53 -15.21 -3.46
N PRO A 436 -34.77 -15.06 -2.97
CA PRO A 436 -35.69 -14.07 -3.50
C PRO A 436 -35.07 -12.68 -3.57
N GLN A 437 -35.33 -11.95 -4.66
CA GLN A 437 -34.81 -10.60 -4.94
C GLN A 437 -33.29 -10.51 -5.21
N SER A 438 -32.58 -11.63 -5.35
CA SER A 438 -31.16 -11.61 -5.75
C SER A 438 -30.91 -11.24 -7.21
N GLY A 439 -31.96 -11.20 -8.04
CA GLY A 439 -31.87 -10.86 -9.46
C GLY A 439 -31.87 -12.06 -10.40
N THR A 440 -32.34 -13.25 -9.98
CA THR A 440 -32.36 -14.49 -10.79
C THR A 440 -33.17 -14.33 -12.09
N THR A 441 -34.35 -13.71 -12.03
CA THR A 441 -35.18 -13.41 -13.21
C THR A 441 -34.48 -12.45 -14.17
N ASN A 442 -33.79 -11.43 -13.66
CA ASN A 442 -32.98 -10.51 -14.48
C ASN A 442 -31.81 -11.26 -15.14
N ALA A 443 -31.15 -12.16 -14.39
CA ALA A 443 -30.05 -12.97 -14.94
C ALA A 443 -30.56 -13.89 -16.07
N LEU A 444 -31.74 -14.51 -15.91
CA LEU A 444 -32.35 -15.30 -16.96
C LEU A 444 -32.60 -14.49 -18.22
N ARG A 445 -33.16 -13.26 -18.08
CA ARG A 445 -33.36 -12.32 -19.20
C ARG A 445 -32.04 -11.93 -19.87
N TRP A 446 -31.03 -11.60 -19.07
CA TRP A 446 -29.71 -11.26 -19.60
C TRP A 446 -29.07 -12.40 -20.40
N ILE A 447 -29.11 -13.62 -19.86
CA ILE A 447 -28.55 -14.81 -20.53
C ILE A 447 -29.27 -15.01 -21.89
N ALA A 448 -30.58 -14.92 -21.91
CA ALA A 448 -31.36 -15.03 -23.15
C ALA A 448 -30.97 -13.91 -24.17
N THR A 449 -30.87 -12.68 -23.71
CA THR A 449 -30.45 -11.53 -24.53
C THR A 449 -29.01 -11.74 -25.08
N SER A 450 -28.09 -12.16 -24.22
CA SER A 450 -26.71 -12.44 -24.59
C SER A 450 -26.58 -13.53 -25.65
N ILE A 451 -27.38 -14.60 -25.56
CA ILE A 451 -27.43 -15.65 -26.57
C ILE A 451 -27.98 -15.10 -27.89
N LYS A 452 -29.06 -14.31 -27.86
CA LYS A 452 -29.67 -13.73 -29.06
C LYS A 452 -28.76 -12.74 -29.76
N GLU A 453 -27.97 -11.98 -28.99
CA GLU A 453 -26.95 -11.06 -29.52
C GLU A 453 -25.71 -11.79 -30.06
N TRP A 454 -25.36 -12.94 -29.47
CA TRP A 454 -24.25 -13.78 -29.92
C TRP A 454 -24.59 -14.50 -31.23
N ASP A 455 -25.76 -15.15 -31.31
CA ASP A 455 -26.27 -15.82 -32.52
C ASP A 455 -27.80 -15.66 -32.62
N GLY A 456 -28.24 -14.78 -33.51
CA GLY A 456 -29.66 -14.52 -33.77
C GLY A 456 -30.45 -15.73 -34.34
N GLY A 457 -29.75 -16.79 -34.78
CA GLY A 457 -30.36 -18.01 -35.30
C GLY A 457 -30.84 -19.00 -34.23
N VAL A 458 -30.43 -18.81 -32.98
CA VAL A 458 -30.87 -19.70 -31.88
C VAL A 458 -32.33 -19.41 -31.53
N VAL A 459 -33.14 -20.49 -31.52
CA VAL A 459 -34.56 -20.47 -31.14
C VAL A 459 -34.66 -20.44 -29.62
N LEU A 460 -35.17 -19.35 -29.04
CA LEU A 460 -35.34 -19.21 -27.59
C LEU A 460 -36.77 -19.55 -27.19
N VAL A 461 -36.91 -20.58 -26.35
CA VAL A 461 -38.19 -21.09 -25.85
C VAL A 461 -38.24 -20.93 -24.34
N ARG A 462 -39.32 -20.34 -23.81
CA ARG A 462 -39.49 -20.13 -22.37
C ARG A 462 -40.71 -20.89 -21.84
N ILE A 463 -40.52 -21.62 -20.74
CA ILE A 463 -41.61 -22.22 -19.95
C ILE A 463 -41.58 -21.64 -18.54
N ALA A 464 -42.71 -21.16 -18.04
CA ALA A 464 -42.82 -20.48 -16.75
C ALA A 464 -44.20 -20.78 -16.12
N PRO A 465 -44.32 -21.70 -15.14
CA PRO A 465 -45.59 -22.04 -14.53
C PRO A 465 -46.30 -20.90 -13.81
N ARG A 466 -45.60 -19.79 -13.55
CA ARG A 466 -46.13 -18.59 -12.90
C ARG A 466 -46.01 -17.36 -13.80
N ARG A 467 -46.83 -16.36 -13.50
CA ARG A 467 -46.67 -15.03 -14.09
C ARG A 467 -45.35 -14.39 -13.62
N SER A 468 -44.66 -13.79 -14.56
CA SER A 468 -43.34 -13.20 -14.37
C SER A 468 -43.22 -11.86 -15.06
N PRO A 469 -42.30 -10.99 -14.63
CA PRO A 469 -41.96 -9.78 -15.36
C PRO A 469 -41.52 -10.05 -16.81
N LEU A 470 -41.04 -11.26 -17.11
CA LEU A 470 -40.64 -11.66 -18.45
C LEU A 470 -41.83 -11.88 -19.42
N ASP A 471 -43.04 -11.97 -18.92
CA ASP A 471 -44.25 -12.08 -19.79
C ASP A 471 -44.46 -10.84 -20.65
N GLY A 472 -43.90 -9.68 -20.23
CA GLY A 472 -43.91 -8.43 -21.01
C GLY A 472 -42.83 -8.34 -22.10
N VAL A 473 -41.88 -9.26 -22.12
CA VAL A 473 -40.72 -9.24 -23.06
C VAL A 473 -40.98 -10.21 -24.21
N GLN A 474 -41.94 -9.88 -25.09
CA GLN A 474 -42.39 -10.80 -26.15
C GLN A 474 -41.38 -10.99 -27.28
N ASP A 475 -40.62 -9.97 -27.63
CA ASP A 475 -39.69 -9.99 -28.79
C ASP A 475 -38.44 -10.88 -28.57
N LEU A 476 -38.20 -11.33 -27.35
CA LEU A 476 -37.04 -12.16 -26.99
C LEU A 476 -37.30 -13.65 -27.26
N TRP A 477 -38.57 -14.09 -27.08
CA TRP A 477 -38.96 -15.50 -27.10
C TRP A 477 -39.67 -15.88 -28.39
N GLU A 478 -39.24 -16.94 -29.05
CA GLU A 478 -39.96 -17.51 -30.17
C GLU A 478 -41.28 -18.17 -29.70
N SER A 479 -41.25 -18.83 -28.55
CA SER A 479 -42.42 -19.43 -27.92
C SER A 479 -42.35 -19.33 -26.40
N THR A 480 -43.52 -19.10 -25.75
CA THR A 480 -43.62 -19.04 -24.30
C THR A 480 -44.94 -19.70 -23.82
N ALA A 481 -44.86 -20.45 -22.71
CA ALA A 481 -46.05 -21.05 -22.06
C ALA A 481 -45.99 -20.90 -20.54
N SER A 482 -47.17 -20.66 -19.95
CA SER A 482 -47.34 -20.48 -18.50
C SER A 482 -48.41 -21.39 -17.89
N THR A 483 -49.07 -22.21 -18.72
CA THR A 483 -50.07 -23.21 -18.27
C THR A 483 -49.52 -24.63 -18.47
N GLU A 484 -50.00 -25.59 -17.68
CA GLU A 484 -49.60 -26.98 -17.80
C GLU A 484 -49.83 -27.53 -19.22
N GLU A 485 -50.99 -27.24 -19.80
CA GLU A 485 -51.35 -27.64 -21.15
C GLU A 485 -50.42 -26.99 -22.22
N GLY A 486 -50.22 -25.67 -22.15
CA GLY A 486 -49.36 -24.96 -23.08
C GLY A 486 -47.88 -25.36 -22.96
N ILE A 487 -47.39 -25.71 -21.77
CA ILE A 487 -46.05 -26.25 -21.58
C ILE A 487 -45.91 -27.61 -22.27
N ARG A 488 -46.92 -28.50 -22.12
CA ARG A 488 -46.91 -29.80 -22.81
C ARG A 488 -46.95 -29.61 -24.33
N GLU A 489 -47.81 -28.73 -24.85
CA GLU A 489 -47.88 -28.43 -26.30
C GLU A 489 -46.53 -27.92 -26.85
N ILE A 490 -45.85 -27.03 -26.14
CA ILE A 490 -44.51 -26.54 -26.54
C ILE A 490 -43.50 -27.67 -26.52
N LEU A 491 -43.49 -28.52 -25.51
CA LEU A 491 -42.53 -29.63 -25.43
C LEU A 491 -42.78 -30.65 -26.55
N ASP A 492 -44.06 -30.97 -26.87
CA ASP A 492 -44.41 -31.87 -27.98
C ASP A 492 -44.04 -31.27 -29.34
N LEU A 493 -44.19 -29.95 -29.53
CA LEU A 493 -43.80 -29.23 -30.74
C LEU A 493 -42.27 -29.21 -30.93
N LEU A 494 -41.50 -29.09 -29.84
CA LEU A 494 -40.04 -29.12 -29.88
C LEU A 494 -39.46 -30.51 -30.06
N ASP A 495 -40.13 -31.55 -29.61
CA ASP A 495 -39.57 -32.92 -29.56
C ASP A 495 -38.93 -33.38 -30.86
N PRO A 496 -39.50 -33.19 -32.06
CA PRO A 496 -38.86 -33.53 -33.34
C PRO A 496 -37.54 -32.78 -33.59
N SER A 497 -37.45 -31.51 -33.12
CA SER A 497 -36.27 -30.68 -33.29
C SER A 497 -35.18 -30.99 -32.27
N LEU A 498 -35.55 -31.43 -31.08
CA LEU A 498 -34.63 -31.81 -30.01
C LEU A 498 -33.85 -33.11 -30.30
N VAL A 499 -34.29 -33.91 -31.26
CA VAL A 499 -33.62 -35.17 -31.67
C VAL A 499 -32.50 -34.90 -32.68
N VAL A 500 -32.50 -33.72 -33.32
CA VAL A 500 -31.47 -33.32 -34.30
C VAL A 500 -30.25 -32.79 -33.55
N PRO A 501 -29.05 -33.40 -33.69
CA PRO A 501 -27.86 -32.90 -33.06
C PRO A 501 -27.49 -31.49 -33.54
N ALA A 502 -27.12 -30.60 -32.61
CA ALA A 502 -26.55 -29.30 -32.94
C ALA A 502 -25.08 -29.45 -33.40
N GLU A 503 -24.58 -28.45 -34.11
CA GLU A 503 -23.13 -28.36 -34.36
C GLU A 503 -22.38 -28.15 -33.05
N PRO A 504 -21.17 -28.69 -32.90
CA PRO A 504 -20.37 -28.49 -31.69
C PRO A 504 -20.22 -27.00 -31.33
N GLY A 505 -20.67 -26.64 -30.12
CA GLY A 505 -20.63 -25.29 -29.62
C GLY A 505 -21.69 -24.33 -30.18
N ARG A 506 -22.61 -24.78 -31.09
CA ARG A 506 -23.67 -23.94 -31.69
C ARG A 506 -25.04 -24.59 -31.50
N PRO A 507 -25.74 -24.32 -30.40
CA PRO A 507 -27.09 -24.81 -30.19
C PRO A 507 -28.05 -24.16 -31.20
N THR A 508 -29.00 -24.91 -31.70
CA THR A 508 -30.12 -24.33 -32.49
C THR A 508 -31.30 -23.98 -31.63
N ILE A 509 -31.41 -24.57 -30.42
CA ILE A 509 -32.49 -24.36 -29.47
C ILE A 509 -31.90 -24.05 -28.10
N ALA A 510 -32.47 -23.10 -27.40
CA ALA A 510 -32.21 -22.81 -25.98
C ALA A 510 -33.54 -22.79 -25.22
N LEU A 511 -33.75 -23.76 -24.33
CA LEU A 511 -34.92 -23.87 -23.47
C LEU A 511 -34.65 -23.13 -22.14
N PHE A 512 -35.49 -22.17 -21.83
CA PHE A 512 -35.48 -21.43 -20.57
C PHE A 512 -36.59 -21.90 -19.67
N ILE A 513 -36.24 -22.36 -18.47
CA ILE A 513 -37.16 -22.83 -17.44
C ILE A 513 -37.14 -21.86 -16.29
N GLU A 514 -38.20 -21.09 -16.08
CA GLU A 514 -38.37 -20.15 -15.00
C GLU A 514 -39.20 -20.77 -13.87
N GLY A 515 -38.72 -20.68 -12.62
CA GLY A 515 -39.41 -21.23 -11.45
C GLY A 515 -39.40 -22.74 -11.36
N CYS A 516 -38.24 -23.38 -11.39
CA CYS A 516 -38.11 -24.84 -11.25
C CYS A 516 -38.81 -25.41 -10.04
N GLN A 517 -38.92 -24.68 -8.92
CA GLN A 517 -39.65 -25.09 -7.74
C GLN A 517 -41.14 -25.34 -8.00
N ASP A 518 -41.72 -24.74 -9.03
CA ASP A 518 -43.12 -24.87 -9.38
C ASP A 518 -43.40 -26.02 -10.36
N ILE A 519 -42.35 -26.64 -10.90
CA ILE A 519 -42.41 -27.80 -11.76
C ILE A 519 -42.19 -29.08 -10.95
N ILE A 520 -41.37 -29.02 -9.94
CA ILE A 520 -41.02 -30.17 -9.07
C ILE A 520 -42.29 -30.68 -8.37
N GLN A 521 -42.45 -31.99 -8.32
CA GLN A 521 -43.63 -32.68 -7.75
C GLN A 521 -44.95 -32.39 -8.49
N THR A 522 -44.90 -31.91 -9.70
CA THR A 522 -46.09 -31.74 -10.54
C THR A 522 -46.08 -32.75 -11.71
N PRO A 523 -47.21 -32.90 -12.42
CA PRO A 523 -47.27 -33.76 -13.63
C PRO A 523 -46.36 -33.27 -14.78
N LEU A 524 -45.80 -32.07 -14.67
CA LEU A 524 -44.83 -31.48 -15.63
C LEU A 524 -43.40 -31.96 -15.40
N GLU A 525 -43.02 -32.45 -14.22
CA GLU A 525 -41.66 -32.80 -13.90
C GLU A 525 -41.04 -33.80 -14.87
N THR A 526 -41.76 -34.90 -15.13
CA THR A 526 -41.26 -35.97 -16.04
C THR A 526 -41.10 -35.45 -17.46
N PRO A 527 -42.08 -34.87 -18.16
CA PRO A 527 -41.93 -34.39 -19.51
C PRO A 527 -40.85 -33.31 -19.66
N VAL A 528 -40.71 -32.40 -18.67
CA VAL A 528 -39.65 -31.40 -18.67
C VAL A 528 -38.28 -32.04 -18.49
N THR A 529 -38.11 -33.01 -17.58
CA THR A 529 -36.85 -33.74 -17.38
C THR A 529 -36.44 -34.51 -18.64
N ASP A 530 -37.39 -35.13 -19.32
CA ASP A 530 -37.13 -35.84 -20.58
C ASP A 530 -36.64 -34.88 -21.68
N ALA A 531 -37.26 -33.71 -21.80
CA ALA A 531 -36.83 -32.69 -22.74
C ALA A 531 -35.42 -32.16 -22.41
N VAL A 532 -35.12 -31.87 -21.13
CA VAL A 532 -33.77 -31.50 -20.67
C VAL A 532 -32.73 -32.54 -21.04
N SER A 533 -33.02 -33.84 -20.83
CA SER A 533 -32.12 -34.93 -21.17
C SER A 533 -31.87 -35.02 -22.67
N LYS A 534 -32.90 -34.81 -23.51
CA LYS A 534 -32.78 -34.79 -24.99
C LYS A 534 -31.94 -33.60 -25.44
N ILE A 535 -32.21 -32.40 -24.94
CA ILE A 535 -31.51 -31.16 -25.26
C ILE A 535 -30.01 -31.31 -24.95
N LYS A 536 -29.68 -31.77 -23.74
CA LYS A 536 -28.29 -31.99 -23.31
C LYS A 536 -27.56 -33.02 -24.19
N ARG A 537 -28.22 -34.13 -24.52
CA ARG A 537 -27.62 -35.22 -25.34
C ARG A 537 -27.30 -34.75 -26.76
N ASN A 538 -28.08 -33.84 -27.31
CA ASN A 538 -27.98 -33.39 -28.69
C ASN A 538 -27.26 -32.02 -28.84
N GLY A 539 -26.60 -31.51 -27.79
CA GLY A 539 -25.75 -30.31 -27.86
C GLY A 539 -26.49 -28.99 -27.90
N HIS A 540 -27.76 -28.98 -27.52
CA HIS A 540 -28.55 -27.76 -27.33
C HIS A 540 -28.36 -27.21 -25.90
N LEU A 541 -29.00 -26.05 -25.56
CA LEU A 541 -28.87 -25.41 -24.28
C LEU A 541 -30.17 -25.48 -23.46
N VAL A 542 -30.03 -25.74 -22.17
CA VAL A 542 -31.08 -25.49 -21.17
C VAL A 542 -30.56 -24.51 -20.13
N VAL A 543 -31.33 -23.46 -19.86
CA VAL A 543 -31.10 -22.53 -18.75
C VAL A 543 -32.29 -22.64 -17.79
N ALA A 544 -32.04 -23.02 -16.55
CA ALA A 544 -33.13 -23.19 -15.58
C ALA A 544 -32.88 -22.35 -14.32
N GLU A 545 -33.90 -21.60 -13.91
CA GLU A 545 -33.89 -20.73 -12.75
C GLU A 545 -34.73 -21.31 -11.62
N GLY A 546 -34.28 -21.13 -10.39
CA GLY A 546 -35.03 -21.55 -9.20
C GLY A 546 -34.37 -21.16 -7.90
N ASP A 547 -35.13 -21.33 -6.82
CA ASP A 547 -34.67 -21.11 -5.46
C ASP A 547 -33.58 -22.11 -5.06
N ILE A 548 -32.68 -21.72 -4.15
CA ILE A 548 -31.60 -22.58 -3.62
C ILE A 548 -32.16 -23.91 -3.07
N SER A 549 -33.31 -23.86 -2.38
CA SER A 549 -33.96 -25.04 -1.83
C SER A 549 -34.41 -26.05 -2.90
N ALA A 550 -34.90 -25.58 -4.05
CA ALA A 550 -35.29 -26.40 -5.18
C ALA A 550 -34.07 -27.17 -5.73
N TRP A 551 -32.96 -26.50 -5.87
CA TRP A 551 -31.73 -27.09 -6.36
C TRP A 551 -31.10 -28.12 -5.40
N ASN A 552 -31.31 -28.02 -4.12
CA ASN A 552 -30.86 -28.99 -3.12
C ASN A 552 -31.75 -30.22 -3.01
N SER A 553 -32.87 -30.24 -3.71
CA SER A 553 -33.81 -31.37 -3.70
C SER A 553 -33.27 -32.60 -4.45
N MET A 554 -33.82 -33.79 -4.15
CA MET A 554 -33.43 -35.07 -4.75
C MET A 554 -34.29 -35.44 -5.96
N TRP A 555 -35.12 -34.53 -6.46
CA TRP A 555 -36.01 -34.75 -7.58
C TRP A 555 -35.27 -34.85 -8.92
N SER A 556 -35.92 -35.43 -9.95
CA SER A 556 -35.30 -35.76 -11.23
C SER A 556 -34.80 -34.54 -12.00
N LEU A 557 -35.60 -33.46 -12.08
CA LEU A 557 -35.25 -32.27 -12.81
C LEU A 557 -34.03 -31.54 -12.18
N PRO A 558 -33.98 -31.22 -10.86
CA PRO A 558 -32.79 -30.68 -10.23
C PRO A 558 -31.55 -31.57 -10.36
N ALA A 559 -31.71 -32.88 -10.26
CA ALA A 559 -30.59 -33.81 -10.38
C ALA A 559 -29.96 -33.77 -11.77
N GLU A 560 -30.79 -33.72 -12.83
CA GLU A 560 -30.34 -33.65 -14.22
C GLU A 560 -29.61 -32.33 -14.51
N MET A 561 -30.14 -31.20 -13.99
CA MET A 561 -29.54 -29.89 -14.16
C MET A 561 -28.18 -29.74 -13.45
N ARG A 562 -28.07 -30.24 -12.22
CA ARG A 562 -26.83 -30.21 -11.44
C ARG A 562 -25.70 -31.06 -11.99
N ALA A 563 -26.04 -32.06 -12.83
CA ALA A 563 -25.07 -32.99 -13.35
C ALA A 563 -23.94 -32.33 -14.17
N ALA A 564 -24.22 -31.23 -14.84
CA ALA A 564 -23.22 -30.46 -15.59
C ALA A 564 -22.25 -29.64 -14.73
N ARG A 565 -22.56 -29.39 -13.45
CA ARG A 565 -21.77 -28.56 -12.52
C ARG A 565 -21.48 -27.18 -13.07
N THR A 566 -22.38 -26.64 -13.87
CA THR A 566 -22.29 -25.32 -14.47
C THR A 566 -23.47 -24.48 -14.02
N GLY A 567 -23.24 -23.28 -13.51
CA GLY A 567 -24.32 -22.43 -13.07
C GLY A 567 -23.87 -21.09 -12.50
N LEU A 568 -24.85 -20.23 -12.35
CA LEU A 568 -24.74 -18.90 -11.75
C LEU A 568 -25.45 -18.90 -10.39
N LEU A 569 -24.70 -18.73 -9.32
CA LEU A 569 -25.22 -18.61 -7.96
C LEU A 569 -25.22 -17.15 -7.54
N LEU A 570 -26.38 -16.52 -7.44
CA LEU A 570 -26.53 -15.13 -7.01
C LEU A 570 -26.70 -15.06 -5.48
N GLN A 571 -25.92 -14.18 -4.84
CA GLN A 571 -25.93 -14.00 -3.38
C GLN A 571 -25.95 -15.32 -2.58
N PRO A 572 -25.11 -16.32 -2.92
CA PRO A 572 -25.13 -17.61 -2.27
C PRO A 572 -24.58 -17.55 -0.85
N ASP A 573 -25.01 -18.48 0.00
CA ASP A 573 -24.32 -18.80 1.25
C ASP A 573 -23.05 -19.61 1.00
N SER A 574 -22.16 -19.66 1.99
CA SER A 574 -20.85 -20.29 1.88
C SER A 574 -20.86 -21.79 1.54
N SER A 575 -22.01 -22.47 1.76
CA SER A 575 -22.19 -23.89 1.48
C SER A 575 -22.91 -24.19 0.17
N ASP A 576 -23.55 -23.21 -0.47
CA ASP A 576 -24.41 -23.43 -1.63
C ASP A 576 -23.63 -23.93 -2.84
N GLY A 577 -22.42 -23.39 -3.07
CA GLY A 577 -21.55 -23.82 -4.15
C GLY A 577 -21.21 -25.31 -4.05
N SER A 578 -20.78 -25.76 -2.88
CA SER A 578 -20.44 -27.17 -2.62
C SER A 578 -21.65 -28.06 -2.70
N MET A 579 -22.81 -27.64 -2.17
CA MET A 579 -24.03 -28.45 -2.15
C MET A 579 -24.68 -28.58 -3.53
N ILE A 580 -24.77 -27.47 -4.29
CA ILE A 580 -25.47 -27.46 -5.58
C ILE A 580 -24.57 -27.89 -6.72
N LEU A 581 -23.36 -27.31 -6.81
CA LEU A 581 -22.46 -27.50 -7.96
C LEU A 581 -21.14 -28.21 -7.63
N ARG A 582 -20.99 -28.71 -6.41
CA ARG A 582 -19.78 -29.40 -5.90
C ARG A 582 -18.50 -28.61 -6.08
N THR A 583 -18.60 -27.30 -5.91
CA THR A 583 -17.49 -26.36 -6.04
C THR A 583 -17.54 -25.41 -4.86
N ASP A 584 -16.43 -25.29 -4.15
CA ASP A 584 -16.34 -24.36 -3.03
C ASP A 584 -16.35 -22.92 -3.54
N THR A 585 -17.11 -22.06 -2.88
CA THR A 585 -17.15 -20.62 -3.15
C THR A 585 -16.49 -19.86 -2.01
N PRO A 586 -15.80 -18.74 -2.30
CA PRO A 586 -15.27 -17.88 -1.26
C PRO A 586 -16.35 -17.47 -0.24
N ARG A 587 -15.96 -17.37 1.03
CA ARG A 587 -16.89 -16.95 2.09
C ARG A 587 -17.27 -15.50 1.90
N VAL A 588 -18.54 -15.25 1.68
CA VAL A 588 -19.12 -13.90 1.59
C VAL A 588 -20.26 -13.81 2.59
N ARG A 589 -20.39 -12.68 3.26
CA ARG A 589 -21.55 -12.45 4.13
C ARG A 589 -22.77 -12.14 3.28
N GLN A 590 -23.88 -12.81 3.58
CA GLN A 590 -25.18 -12.48 2.99
C GLN A 590 -25.50 -11.00 3.26
N GLY A 591 -25.76 -10.22 2.22
CA GLY A 591 -25.95 -8.76 2.32
C GLY A 591 -24.76 -7.90 1.87
N GLU A 592 -23.57 -8.46 1.73
CA GLU A 592 -22.42 -7.77 1.11
C GLU A 592 -22.46 -7.81 -0.42
N MET A 593 -23.26 -8.70 -0.99
CA MET A 593 -23.43 -8.80 -2.44
C MET A 593 -24.63 -7.96 -2.90
N PRO A 594 -24.44 -6.98 -3.80
CA PRO A 594 -25.54 -6.28 -4.44
C PRO A 594 -26.36 -7.24 -5.30
N ILE A 595 -27.55 -6.80 -5.71
CA ILE A 595 -28.42 -7.55 -6.63
C ILE A 595 -27.66 -7.86 -7.92
N GLY A 596 -27.81 -9.07 -8.46
CA GLY A 596 -27.13 -9.51 -9.68
C GLY A 596 -25.67 -9.90 -9.48
N ARG A 597 -25.14 -9.83 -8.24
CA ARG A 597 -23.79 -10.31 -7.92
C ARG A 597 -23.81 -11.74 -7.42
N GLY A 598 -22.86 -12.52 -7.88
CA GLY A 598 -22.74 -13.92 -7.49
C GLY A 598 -21.50 -14.59 -8.01
N PHE A 599 -21.52 -15.92 -8.05
CA PHE A 599 -20.45 -16.72 -8.60
C PHE A 599 -20.90 -17.46 -9.85
N TRP A 600 -20.19 -17.25 -10.94
CA TRP A 600 -20.24 -18.09 -12.11
C TRP A 600 -19.35 -19.32 -11.86
N ILE A 601 -19.96 -20.50 -11.85
CA ILE A 601 -19.26 -21.78 -11.62
C ILE A 601 -19.25 -22.56 -12.93
N HIS A 602 -18.05 -22.86 -13.39
CA HIS A 602 -17.80 -23.68 -14.57
C HIS A 602 -16.48 -24.44 -14.41
N ALA A 603 -16.43 -25.71 -14.83
CA ALA A 603 -15.24 -26.55 -14.74
C ALA A 603 -14.60 -26.59 -13.33
N SER A 604 -15.41 -26.60 -12.28
CA SER A 604 -15.00 -26.54 -10.85
C SER A 604 -14.25 -25.27 -10.45
N LYS A 605 -14.32 -24.20 -11.24
CA LYS A 605 -13.83 -22.88 -10.89
C LYS A 605 -15.01 -21.94 -10.59
N ALA A 606 -14.94 -21.23 -9.47
CA ALA A 606 -15.90 -20.19 -9.10
C ALA A 606 -15.31 -18.82 -9.44
N THR A 607 -15.95 -18.08 -10.33
CA THR A 607 -15.56 -16.71 -10.71
C THR A 607 -16.63 -15.74 -10.22
N LYS A 608 -16.27 -14.76 -9.41
CA LYS A 608 -17.21 -13.74 -8.94
C LYS A 608 -17.58 -12.82 -10.10
N VAL A 609 -18.89 -12.62 -10.31
CA VAL A 609 -19.42 -11.84 -11.43
C VAL A 609 -20.53 -10.89 -11.00
N GLN A 610 -20.69 -9.81 -11.76
CA GLN A 610 -21.88 -8.95 -11.74
C GLN A 610 -22.64 -9.11 -13.03
N VAL A 611 -23.89 -9.50 -12.92
CA VAL A 611 -24.83 -9.59 -14.06
C VAL A 611 -25.36 -8.18 -14.36
N PRO A 612 -25.46 -7.79 -15.64
CA PRO A 612 -26.06 -6.50 -16.00
C PRO A 612 -27.53 -6.39 -15.63
N PHE A 613 -27.97 -5.19 -15.26
CA PHE A 613 -29.37 -4.88 -15.09
C PHE A 613 -30.01 -4.58 -16.44
N MET A 614 -31.07 -5.32 -16.74
CA MET A 614 -31.90 -5.07 -17.90
C MET A 614 -32.97 -4.06 -17.52
N ASP A 615 -33.05 -2.95 -18.24
CA ASP A 615 -34.13 -1.97 -18.08
C ASP A 615 -35.49 -2.65 -18.19
N THR A 616 -36.45 -2.27 -17.35
CA THR A 616 -37.81 -2.85 -17.28
C THR A 616 -38.59 -2.61 -18.56
#